data_c16117de25a6235504cf2f4420817611
#
_entry.id   c16117de25a6235504cf2f4420817611
#
_cell.length_a   1.000
_cell.length_b   1.000
_cell.length_c   1.000
_cell.angle_alpha   90.00
_cell.angle_beta   90.00
_cell.angle_gamma   90.00
#
_symmetry.space_group_name_H-M   'P 1'
#
loop_
_entity.id
_entity.type
_entity.pdbx_description
1 polymer ?
#
loop_
_entity_poly.entity_id
_entity_poly.type
_entity_poly.pdbx_seq_one_letter_code
_entity_poly.pdbx_strand_id
1 'polypeptide(L)'
;MKIIIKCTDGIMTGKEWRFNGSGQITLGREKGSMVTTAPEDNSISRHQCVIDVVPPNVYVSDAGSTHGTYVNGQLIGKKGQGGQCPVRDGAFIGVGSGGRTAVFQIRIIEEERGTVSPDYIADNMDNHYNRSFNGQNLGNDFASSFQFVVPRIRDIFIRPVHTAIEFGKMNSAILGTTMILINMAVLLVLAVIVMAIAKDKLFGFGAYVPWGRIIIGVELMAAFSYFGLAALMLLSARVFFRAEITYAQLLSFYGVQAIWSTAYLLVESFLLMIGTEGSIMLCLFVFWISILHTFLIGIFSYGEVVHLSPDKKMYSYFVFVILYIITYAIILAILGGGVRDS
;
A
#
# COMPACT_ATOMS: atom_id res chain seq x y z
N MET A 1 1.63 -0.15 15.52
CA MET A 1 1.32 0.90 16.52
C MET A 1 2.33 0.79 17.64
N LYS A 2 2.94 1.90 18.02
CA LYS A 2 3.88 1.99 19.13
C LYS A 2 3.28 2.89 20.21
N ILE A 3 3.28 2.42 21.43
CA ILE A 3 2.79 3.14 22.59
C ILE A 3 3.99 3.55 23.44
N ILE A 4 4.07 4.84 23.74
CA ILE A 4 5.06 5.38 24.66
C ILE A 4 4.28 5.97 25.85
N ILE A 5 4.60 5.51 27.04
CA ILE A 5 4.02 6.01 28.30
C ILE A 5 5.14 6.71 29.05
N LYS A 6 4.99 8.02 29.26
CA LYS A 6 5.97 8.84 29.98
C LYS A 6 5.35 9.38 31.27
N CYS A 7 5.98 9.16 32.39
CA CYS A 7 5.60 9.80 33.64
C CYS A 7 5.97 11.28 33.59
N THR A 8 4.96 12.14 33.66
CA THR A 8 5.11 13.60 33.59
C THR A 8 5.06 14.27 34.96
N ASP A 9 4.44 13.60 35.94
CA ASP A 9 4.35 14.05 37.31
C ASP A 9 4.32 12.88 38.30
N GLY A 10 4.84 13.08 39.51
CA GLY A 10 4.98 12.06 40.55
C GLY A 10 6.45 11.59 40.77
N ILE A 11 6.63 10.57 41.63
CA ILE A 11 7.97 10.05 42.02
C ILE A 11 8.76 9.54 40.85
N MET A 12 8.11 9.05 39.81
CA MET A 12 8.72 8.46 38.61
C MET A 12 8.85 9.45 37.44
N THR A 13 8.74 10.76 37.70
CA THR A 13 8.80 11.80 36.66
C THR A 13 10.03 11.63 35.75
N GLY A 14 9.79 11.67 34.46
CA GLY A 14 10.80 11.51 33.41
C GLY A 14 11.02 10.07 32.94
N LYS A 15 10.54 9.06 33.68
CA LYS A 15 10.64 7.67 33.23
C LYS A 15 9.69 7.41 32.07
N GLU A 16 10.15 6.57 31.13
CA GLU A 16 9.45 6.25 29.90
C GLU A 16 9.45 4.73 29.66
N TRP A 17 8.31 4.22 29.23
CA TRP A 17 8.13 2.83 28.81
C TRP A 17 7.62 2.81 27.36
N ARG A 18 8.12 1.83 26.59
CA ARG A 18 7.83 1.70 25.18
C ARG A 18 7.29 0.30 24.87
N PHE A 19 6.16 0.25 24.19
CA PHE A 19 5.48 -0.98 23.81
C PHE A 19 5.19 -0.96 22.32
N ASN A 20 5.28 -2.13 21.68
CA ASN A 20 5.03 -2.29 20.25
C ASN A 20 3.90 -3.31 20.02
N GLY A 21 3.04 -3.05 19.04
CA GLY A 21 1.99 -3.97 18.62
C GLY A 21 0.65 -3.76 19.31
N SER A 22 -0.13 -4.83 19.42
CA SER A 22 -1.42 -4.90 20.10
C SER A 22 -1.29 -5.70 21.39
N GLY A 23 -2.18 -5.47 22.34
CA GLY A 23 -2.23 -6.21 23.62
C GLY A 23 -2.60 -5.33 24.78
N GLN A 24 -2.46 -5.88 25.98
CA GLN A 24 -2.80 -5.20 27.24
C GLN A 24 -1.51 -4.74 27.93
N ILE A 25 -1.49 -3.48 28.34
CA ILE A 25 -0.40 -2.88 29.13
C ILE A 25 -0.98 -2.63 30.53
N THR A 26 -0.44 -3.29 31.53
CA THR A 26 -0.85 -3.12 32.93
C THR A 26 -0.05 -2.01 33.60
N LEU A 27 -0.74 -1.11 34.33
CA LEU A 27 -0.15 -0.05 35.12
C LEU A 27 -0.54 -0.20 36.59
N GLY A 28 0.44 -0.11 37.47
CA GLY A 28 0.22 -0.19 38.90
C GLY A 28 1.53 -0.27 39.69
N ARG A 29 1.42 -0.29 41.05
CA ARG A 29 2.62 -0.36 41.92
C ARG A 29 3.17 -1.79 42.12
N GLU A 30 2.46 -2.80 41.66
CA GLU A 30 2.95 -4.19 41.72
C GLU A 30 4.12 -4.43 40.78
N LYS A 31 5.16 -5.14 41.27
CA LYS A 31 6.38 -5.43 40.50
C LYS A 31 6.12 -6.19 39.20
N GLY A 32 4.96 -6.85 39.06
CA GLY A 32 4.53 -7.54 37.85
C GLY A 32 3.86 -6.66 36.82
N SER A 33 3.55 -5.40 37.13
CA SER A 33 2.96 -4.47 36.18
C SER A 33 3.97 -4.05 35.11
N MET A 34 3.51 -3.96 33.87
CA MET A 34 4.38 -3.57 32.73
C MET A 34 4.83 -2.11 32.87
N VAL A 35 3.95 -1.24 33.39
CA VAL A 35 4.27 0.11 33.83
C VAL A 35 4.23 0.11 35.36
N THR A 36 5.36 -0.19 35.99
CA THR A 36 5.45 -0.24 37.45
C THR A 36 5.68 1.17 37.98
N THR A 37 4.82 1.62 38.89
CA THR A 37 4.98 2.88 39.66
C THR A 37 5.87 2.64 40.86
N ALA A 38 6.16 3.71 41.67
CA ALA A 38 6.94 3.60 42.87
C ALA A 38 6.26 2.67 43.90
N PRO A 39 6.91 1.59 44.36
CA PRO A 39 6.29 0.63 45.29
C PRO A 39 5.89 1.22 46.63
N GLU A 40 6.57 2.27 47.04
CA GLU A 40 6.33 3.05 48.30
C GLU A 40 5.10 3.95 48.23
N ASP A 41 4.57 4.22 47.02
CA ASP A 41 3.41 5.09 46.85
C ASP A 41 2.11 4.32 47.08
N ASN A 42 1.66 4.32 48.32
CA ASN A 42 0.45 3.63 48.75
C ASN A 42 -0.86 4.26 48.22
N SER A 43 -0.80 5.43 47.60
CA SER A 43 -1.98 6.07 47.01
C SER A 43 -2.31 5.48 45.63
N ILE A 44 -1.37 4.74 45.01
CA ILE A 44 -1.56 4.03 43.76
C ILE A 44 -1.85 2.55 44.02
N SER A 45 -2.88 2.02 43.42
CA SER A 45 -3.27 0.62 43.58
C SER A 45 -2.25 -0.34 42.98
N ARG A 46 -2.15 -1.58 43.51
CA ARG A 46 -1.31 -2.64 42.97
C ARG A 46 -1.61 -2.88 41.50
N HIS A 47 -2.89 -3.09 41.20
CA HIS A 47 -3.46 -3.09 39.85
C HIS A 47 -4.28 -1.81 39.71
N GLN A 48 -3.76 -0.83 38.99
CA GLN A 48 -4.39 0.48 38.92
C GLN A 48 -5.29 0.58 37.67
N CYS A 49 -4.74 0.37 36.51
CA CYS A 49 -5.49 0.38 35.25
C CYS A 49 -4.84 -0.52 34.21
N VAL A 50 -5.61 -0.82 33.18
CA VAL A 50 -5.18 -1.55 31.99
C VAL A 50 -5.35 -0.66 30.78
N ILE A 51 -4.34 -0.63 29.92
CA ILE A 51 -4.36 0.07 28.64
C ILE A 51 -4.48 -1.00 27.57
N ASP A 52 -5.65 -1.11 26.96
CA ASP A 52 -5.94 -2.05 25.88
C ASP A 52 -5.57 -1.43 24.53
N VAL A 53 -4.58 -1.99 23.88
CA VAL A 53 -4.12 -1.56 22.55
C VAL A 53 -4.74 -2.47 21.49
N VAL A 54 -5.80 -1.98 20.85
CA VAL A 54 -6.55 -2.65 19.78
C VAL A 54 -6.50 -1.75 18.54
N PRO A 55 -5.43 -1.81 17.75
CA PRO A 55 -5.26 -0.90 16.61
C PRO A 55 -6.47 -0.85 15.67
N PRO A 56 -6.94 0.33 15.26
CA PRO A 56 -6.32 1.65 15.47
C PRO A 56 -6.66 2.32 16.82
N ASN A 57 -7.43 1.68 17.70
CA ASN A 57 -7.93 2.27 18.93
C ASN A 57 -7.10 1.86 20.15
N VAL A 58 -7.07 2.75 21.14
CA VAL A 58 -6.49 2.50 22.47
C VAL A 58 -7.51 2.89 23.52
N TYR A 59 -7.66 2.03 24.51
CA TYR A 59 -8.61 2.25 25.61
C TYR A 59 -7.90 2.16 26.96
N VAL A 60 -8.34 2.94 27.92
CA VAL A 60 -7.90 2.84 29.32
C VAL A 60 -9.08 2.38 30.16
N SER A 61 -8.88 1.32 30.95
CA SER A 61 -9.88 0.75 31.85
C SER A 61 -9.35 0.76 33.28
N ASP A 62 -10.16 1.19 34.25
CA ASP A 62 -9.81 1.07 35.67
C ASP A 62 -9.86 -0.39 36.12
N ALA A 63 -8.81 -0.85 36.79
CA ALA A 63 -8.70 -2.23 37.30
C ALA A 63 -9.28 -2.44 38.72
N GLY A 64 -10.24 -1.60 39.14
CA GLY A 64 -10.80 -1.61 40.48
C GLY A 64 -9.93 -0.84 41.50
N SER A 65 -9.30 0.24 41.04
CA SER A 65 -8.40 1.03 41.87
C SER A 65 -9.11 1.73 43.02
N THR A 66 -8.40 1.95 44.13
CA THR A 66 -8.96 2.55 45.33
C THR A 66 -9.34 4.03 45.15
N HIS A 67 -8.48 4.80 44.49
CA HIS A 67 -8.63 6.24 44.30
C HIS A 67 -9.13 6.65 42.93
N GLY A 68 -9.29 5.66 42.01
CA GLY A 68 -9.77 5.88 40.67
C GLY A 68 -8.66 6.12 39.67
N THR A 69 -9.03 5.95 38.40
CA THR A 69 -8.22 6.25 37.23
C THR A 69 -8.86 7.42 36.49
N TYR A 70 -8.05 8.37 36.07
CA TYR A 70 -8.50 9.59 35.40
C TYR A 70 -7.89 9.67 34.03
N VAL A 71 -8.68 10.11 33.05
CA VAL A 71 -8.19 10.41 31.69
C VAL A 71 -8.47 11.87 31.38
N ASN A 72 -7.43 12.63 31.08
CA ASN A 72 -7.49 14.08 30.86
C ASN A 72 -8.21 14.83 31.99
N GLY A 73 -7.97 14.38 33.24
CA GLY A 73 -8.57 14.97 34.47
C GLY A 73 -9.99 14.47 34.77
N GLN A 74 -10.61 13.67 33.93
CA GLN A 74 -11.94 13.10 34.17
C GLN A 74 -11.82 11.69 34.75
N LEU A 75 -12.52 11.42 35.86
CA LEU A 75 -12.61 10.10 36.47
C LEU A 75 -13.31 9.13 35.50
N ILE A 76 -12.65 8.02 35.15
CA ILE A 76 -13.22 6.99 34.29
C ILE A 76 -13.70 5.76 35.06
N GLY A 77 -13.15 5.48 36.24
CA GLY A 77 -13.54 4.35 37.07
C GLY A 77 -12.80 4.32 38.40
N LYS A 78 -13.34 3.58 39.36
CA LYS A 78 -12.75 3.27 40.67
C LYS A 78 -13.36 1.98 41.24
N LYS A 79 -12.90 1.51 42.40
CA LYS A 79 -13.42 0.32 43.08
C LYS A 79 -14.93 0.31 43.14
N GLY A 80 -15.57 -0.70 42.56
CA GLY A 80 -17.01 -0.85 42.45
C GLY A 80 -17.69 -0.07 41.32
N GLN A 81 -16.95 0.73 40.57
CA GLN A 81 -17.42 1.45 39.40
C GLN A 81 -16.41 1.20 38.25
N GLY A 82 -16.64 0.16 37.47
CA GLY A 82 -15.84 -0.07 36.25
C GLY A 82 -16.08 1.01 35.22
N GLY A 83 -15.06 1.35 34.47
CA GLY A 83 -15.17 2.30 33.35
C GLY A 83 -14.04 2.12 32.36
N GLN A 84 -14.34 2.38 31.12
CA GLN A 84 -13.40 2.35 30.02
C GLN A 84 -13.52 3.65 29.22
N CYS A 85 -12.41 4.20 28.81
CA CYS A 85 -12.34 5.43 28.04
C CYS A 85 -11.42 5.27 26.85
N PRO A 86 -11.83 5.62 25.61
CA PRO A 86 -10.93 5.69 24.48
C PRO A 86 -9.94 6.85 24.67
N VAL A 87 -8.67 6.61 24.37
CA VAL A 87 -7.63 7.63 24.47
C VAL A 87 -6.99 7.90 23.11
N ARG A 88 -6.59 9.15 22.90
CA ARG A 88 -5.89 9.62 21.70
C ARG A 88 -4.44 9.95 22.04
N ASP A 89 -3.64 10.15 21.00
CA ASP A 89 -2.26 10.62 21.17
C ASP A 89 -2.20 11.89 22.02
N GLY A 90 -1.25 11.91 22.95
CA GLY A 90 -1.07 13.02 23.89
C GLY A 90 -1.98 13.01 25.13
N ALA A 91 -2.89 12.03 25.30
CA ALA A 91 -3.76 11.95 26.46
C ALA A 91 -2.97 11.75 27.75
N PHE A 92 -3.53 12.26 28.86
CA PHE A 92 -2.95 12.12 30.20
C PHE A 92 -3.76 11.13 31.03
N ILE A 93 -3.05 10.18 31.64
CA ILE A 93 -3.63 9.20 32.59
C ILE A 93 -3.17 9.61 33.99
N GLY A 94 -4.10 10.06 34.81
CA GLY A 94 -3.86 10.40 36.22
C GLY A 94 -4.26 9.25 37.14
N VAL A 95 -3.44 8.95 38.13
CA VAL A 95 -3.67 7.88 39.11
C VAL A 95 -3.40 8.33 40.53
N GLY A 96 -3.95 7.60 41.48
CA GLY A 96 -3.86 7.94 42.93
C GLY A 96 -4.87 8.99 43.37
N SER A 97 -4.64 9.63 44.50
CA SER A 97 -5.62 10.54 45.10
C SER A 97 -5.94 11.72 44.18
N GLY A 98 -7.21 11.78 43.73
CA GLY A 98 -7.69 12.83 42.82
C GLY A 98 -7.02 12.79 41.43
N GLY A 99 -6.36 11.68 41.07
CA GLY A 99 -5.66 11.53 39.77
C GLY A 99 -4.41 12.38 39.63
N ARG A 100 -3.84 12.83 40.76
CA ARG A 100 -2.68 13.76 40.77
C ARG A 100 -1.44 13.19 41.43
N THR A 101 -1.48 11.96 41.97
CA THR A 101 -0.30 11.35 42.59
C THR A 101 0.78 10.99 41.60
N ALA A 102 0.36 10.45 40.46
CA ALA A 102 1.22 10.31 39.28
C ALA A 102 0.41 10.56 38.03
N VAL A 103 1.02 11.22 37.06
CA VAL A 103 0.43 11.53 35.77
C VAL A 103 1.33 10.96 34.66
N PHE A 104 0.72 10.22 33.77
CA PHE A 104 1.37 9.60 32.65
C PHE A 104 0.81 10.17 31.36
N GLN A 105 1.67 10.66 30.50
CA GLN A 105 1.31 11.00 29.13
C GLN A 105 1.44 9.76 28.26
N ILE A 106 0.37 9.43 27.56
CA ILE A 106 0.39 8.38 26.55
C ILE A 106 0.63 9.02 25.17
N ARG A 107 1.69 8.56 24.48
CA ARG A 107 1.93 8.87 23.08
C ARG A 107 1.60 7.64 22.26
N ILE A 108 0.68 7.81 21.35
CA ILE A 108 0.26 6.79 20.40
C ILE A 108 0.90 7.12 19.07
N ILE A 109 2.01 6.48 18.80
CA ILE A 109 2.60 6.54 17.48
C ILE A 109 1.93 5.42 16.70
N GLU A 110 0.92 5.79 15.93
CA GLU A 110 0.51 4.94 14.86
C GLU A 110 1.77 4.82 13.98
N GLU A 111 2.53 3.76 14.17
CA GLU A 111 3.24 3.23 13.04
C GLU A 111 2.09 2.95 12.08
N GLU A 112 1.86 3.86 11.14
CA GLU A 112 1.09 3.57 9.95
C GLU A 112 1.59 2.20 9.55
N ARG A 113 0.71 1.22 9.47
CA ARG A 113 1.10 -0.15 9.14
C ARG A 113 1.83 -0.06 7.81
N GLY A 114 3.19 -0.10 7.86
CA GLY A 114 4.04 -0.06 6.69
C GLY A 114 4.36 1.31 6.11
N THR A 115 4.23 2.43 6.83
CA THR A 115 5.12 3.55 6.60
C THR A 115 6.29 3.46 7.59
N VAL A 116 7.14 2.49 7.38
CA VAL A 116 8.58 2.76 7.50
C VAL A 116 8.74 4.05 6.71
N SER A 117 9.31 5.11 7.35
CA SER A 117 9.54 6.39 6.67
C SER A 117 9.95 6.09 5.23
N PRO A 118 9.36 6.75 4.20
CA PRO A 118 9.80 6.54 2.83
C PRO A 118 11.32 6.59 2.71
N ASP A 119 11.97 7.44 3.52
CA ASP A 119 13.43 7.56 3.63
C ASP A 119 14.08 6.32 4.29
N TYR A 120 13.47 5.70 5.30
CA TYR A 120 14.00 4.48 5.92
C TYR A 120 13.76 3.23 5.05
N ILE A 121 12.66 3.18 4.30
CA ILE A 121 12.42 2.14 3.28
C ILE A 121 13.34 2.40 2.09
N ALA A 122 13.45 3.65 1.61
CA ALA A 122 14.36 4.01 0.53
C ALA A 122 15.80 3.67 0.91
N ASP A 123 16.31 4.11 2.07
CA ASP A 123 17.68 3.85 2.49
C ASP A 123 17.99 2.36 2.72
N ASN A 124 17.08 1.59 3.31
CA ASN A 124 17.31 0.15 3.50
C ASN A 124 17.02 -0.68 2.26
N MET A 125 16.05 -0.27 1.43
CA MET A 125 15.83 -0.90 0.13
C MET A 125 16.86 -0.48 -0.90
N ASP A 126 17.27 0.79 -0.96
CA ASP A 126 18.38 1.22 -1.81
C ASP A 126 19.66 0.44 -1.51
N ASN A 127 19.94 0.14 -0.26
CA ASN A 127 21.08 -0.71 0.10
C ASN A 127 20.88 -2.20 -0.21
N HIS A 128 19.64 -2.69 -0.24
CA HIS A 128 19.36 -4.12 -0.49
C HIS A 128 19.01 -4.40 -1.96
N TYR A 129 18.36 -3.45 -2.66
CA TYR A 129 17.88 -3.61 -4.03
C TYR A 129 18.72 -2.88 -5.08
N ASN A 130 19.53 -1.87 -4.71
CA ASN A 130 20.51 -1.22 -5.60
C ASN A 130 21.85 -1.98 -5.71
N ARG A 131 21.99 -3.15 -5.09
CA ARG A 131 23.09 -4.03 -5.47
C ARG A 131 22.92 -4.35 -6.94
N SER A 132 23.86 -3.85 -7.74
CA SER A 132 23.98 -4.06 -9.16
C SER A 132 23.45 -5.44 -9.54
N PHE A 133 22.57 -5.47 -10.53
CA PHE A 133 21.99 -6.62 -11.19
C PHE A 133 23.08 -7.66 -11.49
N ASN A 134 23.40 -8.47 -10.51
CA ASN A 134 24.34 -9.56 -10.62
C ASN A 134 23.46 -10.80 -10.75
N GLY A 135 23.21 -11.25 -11.99
CA GLY A 135 22.25 -12.30 -12.33
C GLY A 135 22.32 -13.62 -11.54
N GLN A 136 23.18 -13.68 -10.53
CA GLN A 136 23.33 -14.80 -9.62
C GLN A 136 22.28 -14.83 -8.48
N ASN A 137 21.54 -13.72 -8.23
CA ASN A 137 20.59 -13.62 -7.10
C ASN A 137 19.15 -13.27 -7.51
N LEU A 138 18.81 -13.31 -8.80
CA LEU A 138 17.48 -12.93 -9.32
C LEU A 138 16.33 -13.62 -8.57
N GLY A 139 16.43 -14.92 -8.26
CA GLY A 139 15.39 -15.66 -7.56
C GLY A 139 15.14 -15.13 -6.14
N ASN A 140 16.19 -14.75 -5.43
CA ASN A 140 16.07 -14.19 -4.07
C ASN A 140 15.48 -12.78 -4.12
N ASP A 141 15.83 -12.00 -5.12
CA ASP A 141 15.33 -10.62 -5.29
C ASP A 141 13.85 -10.60 -5.65
N PHE A 142 13.40 -11.52 -6.52
CA PHE A 142 11.97 -11.74 -6.80
C PHE A 142 11.21 -12.23 -5.56
N ALA A 143 11.76 -13.20 -4.82
CA ALA A 143 11.13 -13.71 -3.60
C ALA A 143 10.98 -12.60 -2.55
N SER A 144 12.00 -11.76 -2.37
CA SER A 144 11.97 -10.61 -1.45
C SER A 144 10.93 -9.58 -1.88
N SER A 145 10.84 -9.29 -3.20
CA SER A 145 9.84 -8.37 -3.74
C SER A 145 8.43 -8.90 -3.51
N PHE A 146 8.21 -10.20 -3.69
CA PHE A 146 6.94 -10.84 -3.44
C PHE A 146 6.56 -10.78 -1.95
N GLN A 147 7.50 -11.11 -1.06
CA GLN A 147 7.30 -11.00 0.39
C GLN A 147 6.99 -9.57 0.84
N PHE A 148 7.49 -8.57 0.14
CA PHE A 148 7.18 -7.17 0.40
C PHE A 148 5.78 -6.77 -0.07
N VAL A 149 5.36 -7.22 -1.26
CA VAL A 149 4.08 -6.84 -1.89
C VAL A 149 2.89 -7.52 -1.22
N VAL A 150 3.00 -8.83 -0.90
CA VAL A 150 1.88 -9.64 -0.40
C VAL A 150 1.19 -9.03 0.83
N PRO A 151 1.88 -8.60 1.89
CA PRO A 151 1.23 -7.99 3.05
C PRO A 151 0.54 -6.65 2.72
N ARG A 152 0.95 -5.99 1.62
CA ARG A 152 0.46 -4.67 1.19
C ARG A 152 -0.63 -4.74 0.12
N ILE A 153 -0.98 -5.94 -0.36
CA ILE A 153 -2.06 -6.12 -1.35
C ILE A 153 -3.34 -5.43 -0.90
N ARG A 154 -3.71 -5.58 0.37
CA ARG A 154 -4.90 -4.92 0.93
C ARG A 154 -4.84 -3.39 0.78
N ASP A 155 -3.69 -2.79 1.05
CA ASP A 155 -3.52 -1.33 1.00
C ASP A 155 -3.54 -0.84 -0.46
N ILE A 156 -3.05 -1.63 -1.42
CA ILE A 156 -3.19 -1.34 -2.85
C ILE A 156 -4.67 -1.18 -3.24
N PHE A 157 -5.57 -2.02 -2.69
CA PHE A 157 -7.00 -1.95 -2.99
C PHE A 157 -7.76 -0.89 -2.19
N ILE A 158 -7.38 -0.62 -0.94
CA ILE A 158 -8.09 0.33 -0.07
C ILE A 158 -7.60 1.78 -0.27
N ARG A 159 -6.30 1.97 -0.56
CA ARG A 159 -5.65 3.28 -0.69
C ARG A 159 -4.80 3.36 -1.95
N PRO A 160 -5.40 3.20 -3.16
CA PRO A 160 -4.64 3.01 -4.40
C PRO A 160 -3.70 4.17 -4.72
N VAL A 161 -4.15 5.41 -4.55
CA VAL A 161 -3.34 6.61 -4.83
C VAL A 161 -2.16 6.71 -3.87
N HIS A 162 -2.41 6.53 -2.56
CA HIS A 162 -1.36 6.59 -1.54
C HIS A 162 -0.31 5.50 -1.76
N THR A 163 -0.74 4.28 -2.02
CA THR A 163 0.16 3.14 -2.26
C THR A 163 0.95 3.34 -3.57
N ALA A 164 0.33 3.89 -4.63
CA ALA A 164 1.04 4.21 -5.86
C ALA A 164 2.12 5.27 -5.64
N ILE A 165 1.87 6.28 -4.80
CA ILE A 165 2.87 7.30 -4.42
C ILE A 165 4.00 6.65 -3.62
N GLU A 166 3.67 5.83 -2.62
CA GLU A 166 4.65 5.14 -1.77
C GLU A 166 5.59 4.28 -2.61
N PHE A 167 5.04 3.41 -3.46
CA PHE A 167 5.83 2.55 -4.34
C PHE A 167 6.60 3.35 -5.39
N GLY A 168 6.01 4.42 -5.93
CA GLY A 168 6.68 5.30 -6.89
C GLY A 168 7.84 6.10 -6.33
N LYS A 169 7.90 6.31 -5.01
CA LYS A 169 9.06 6.89 -4.33
C LYS A 169 10.18 5.89 -4.10
N MET A 170 9.90 4.60 -4.17
CA MET A 170 10.91 3.54 -4.07
C MET A 170 11.72 3.44 -5.36
N ASN A 171 13.04 3.51 -5.26
CA ASN A 171 13.93 3.39 -6.42
C ASN A 171 14.28 1.91 -6.70
N SER A 172 13.25 1.07 -6.87
CA SER A 172 13.43 -0.38 -7.04
C SER A 172 12.84 -0.90 -8.35
N ALA A 173 13.69 -1.05 -9.36
CA ALA A 173 13.29 -1.64 -10.64
C ALA A 173 12.76 -3.07 -10.48
N ILE A 174 13.36 -3.87 -9.59
CA ILE A 174 12.99 -5.27 -9.36
C ILE A 174 11.58 -5.38 -8.79
N LEU A 175 11.22 -4.52 -7.83
CA LEU A 175 9.90 -4.50 -7.23
C LEU A 175 8.81 -4.24 -8.27
N GLY A 176 8.96 -3.19 -9.06
CA GLY A 176 8.01 -2.85 -10.13
C GLY A 176 7.94 -3.92 -11.21
N THR A 177 9.10 -4.40 -11.67
CA THR A 177 9.17 -5.46 -12.66
C THR A 177 8.51 -6.75 -12.17
N THR A 178 8.69 -7.14 -10.91
CA THR A 178 8.04 -8.33 -10.33
C THR A 178 6.51 -8.25 -10.44
N MET A 179 5.92 -7.11 -10.05
CA MET A 179 4.48 -6.91 -10.14
C MET A 179 3.96 -6.93 -11.58
N ILE A 180 4.71 -6.32 -12.50
CA ILE A 180 4.39 -6.33 -13.94
C ILE A 180 4.47 -7.74 -14.51
N LEU A 181 5.50 -8.51 -14.19
CA LEU A 181 5.66 -9.89 -14.67
C LEU A 181 4.57 -10.82 -14.13
N ILE A 182 4.10 -10.61 -12.88
CA ILE A 182 2.95 -11.34 -12.34
C ILE A 182 1.71 -11.04 -13.18
N ASN A 183 1.44 -9.78 -13.50
CA ASN A 183 0.31 -9.40 -14.36
C ASN A 183 0.41 -10.06 -15.74
N MET A 184 1.58 -10.01 -16.38
CA MET A 184 1.81 -10.63 -17.69
C MET A 184 1.61 -12.15 -17.63
N ALA A 185 2.12 -12.82 -16.60
CA ALA A 185 1.91 -14.26 -16.42
C ALA A 185 0.42 -14.61 -16.26
N VAL A 186 -0.34 -13.82 -15.51
CA VAL A 186 -1.79 -13.99 -15.40
C VAL A 186 -2.49 -13.75 -16.73
N LEU A 187 -2.12 -12.68 -17.45
CA LEU A 187 -2.65 -12.38 -18.79
C LEU A 187 -2.41 -13.53 -19.77
N LEU A 188 -1.21 -14.10 -19.79
CA LEU A 188 -0.86 -15.24 -20.63
C LEU A 188 -1.74 -16.46 -20.31
N VAL A 189 -1.87 -16.82 -19.04
CA VAL A 189 -2.73 -17.94 -18.61
C VAL A 189 -4.18 -17.73 -19.02
N LEU A 190 -4.72 -16.52 -18.79
CA LEU A 190 -6.10 -16.18 -19.15
C LEU A 190 -6.29 -16.16 -20.67
N ALA A 191 -5.32 -15.65 -21.45
CA ALA A 191 -5.37 -15.66 -22.90
C ALA A 191 -5.44 -17.11 -23.46
N VAL A 192 -4.66 -18.04 -22.88
CA VAL A 192 -4.70 -19.46 -23.25
C VAL A 192 -6.06 -20.09 -22.92
N ILE A 193 -6.61 -19.79 -21.74
CA ILE A 193 -7.94 -20.30 -21.32
C ILE A 193 -9.03 -19.77 -22.23
N VAL A 194 -9.07 -18.45 -22.48
CA VAL A 194 -10.05 -17.83 -23.35
C VAL A 194 -9.94 -18.39 -24.78
N MET A 195 -8.73 -18.59 -25.28
CA MET A 195 -8.50 -19.22 -26.58
C MET A 195 -9.07 -20.63 -26.64
N ALA A 196 -8.84 -21.46 -25.63
CA ALA A 196 -9.34 -22.83 -25.59
C ALA A 196 -10.87 -22.86 -25.66
N ILE A 197 -11.54 -21.98 -24.91
CA ILE A 197 -13.01 -21.84 -24.92
C ILE A 197 -13.52 -21.27 -26.25
N ALA A 198 -12.88 -20.24 -26.78
CA ALA A 198 -13.28 -19.58 -28.02
C ALA A 198 -13.18 -20.52 -29.22
N LYS A 199 -12.16 -21.38 -29.26
CA LYS A 199 -11.98 -22.38 -30.33
C LYS A 199 -13.20 -23.29 -30.47
N ASP A 200 -13.80 -23.71 -29.36
CA ASP A 200 -14.93 -24.63 -29.39
C ASP A 200 -16.27 -23.92 -29.68
N LYS A 201 -16.44 -22.67 -29.21
CA LYS A 201 -17.75 -21.96 -29.29
C LYS A 201 -17.90 -21.03 -30.49
N LEU A 202 -16.82 -20.35 -30.92
CA LEU A 202 -16.89 -19.28 -31.92
C LEU A 202 -16.49 -19.73 -33.32
N PHE A 203 -15.68 -20.78 -33.46
CA PHE A 203 -15.08 -21.18 -34.72
C PHE A 203 -15.40 -22.62 -35.14
N GLY A 204 -16.67 -23.03 -34.98
CA GLY A 204 -17.18 -24.31 -35.52
C GLY A 204 -17.01 -24.48 -37.05
N PHE A 205 -16.47 -23.49 -37.73
CA PHE A 205 -16.11 -23.53 -39.14
C PHE A 205 -14.58 -23.38 -39.28
N GLY A 206 -13.86 -24.45 -39.44
CA GLY A 206 -12.49 -24.64 -39.90
C GLY A 206 -11.56 -23.46 -40.25
N ALA A 207 -11.85 -22.26 -39.77
CA ALA A 207 -11.05 -21.08 -40.02
C ALA A 207 -9.74 -21.17 -39.22
N TYR A 208 -8.64 -21.13 -39.96
CA TYR A 208 -7.31 -21.09 -39.38
C TYR A 208 -7.11 -19.74 -38.65
N VAL A 209 -7.12 -19.73 -37.34
CA VAL A 209 -6.78 -18.55 -36.54
C VAL A 209 -5.35 -18.74 -36.00
N PRO A 210 -4.42 -17.82 -36.28
CA PRO A 210 -3.03 -17.93 -35.82
C PRO A 210 -2.91 -17.53 -34.33
N TRP A 211 -3.50 -18.32 -33.45
CA TRP A 211 -3.60 -18.03 -31.99
C TRP A 211 -2.25 -17.73 -31.35
N GLY A 212 -1.19 -18.44 -31.74
CA GLY A 212 0.15 -18.19 -31.21
C GLY A 212 0.64 -16.76 -31.48
N ARG A 213 0.38 -16.24 -32.71
CA ARG A 213 0.74 -14.86 -33.05
C ARG A 213 -0.09 -13.84 -32.25
N ILE A 214 -1.38 -14.13 -32.05
CA ILE A 214 -2.28 -13.25 -31.27
C ILE A 214 -1.80 -13.19 -29.81
N ILE A 215 -1.52 -14.32 -29.17
CA ILE A 215 -1.03 -14.37 -27.79
C ILE A 215 0.29 -13.62 -27.64
N ILE A 216 1.26 -13.88 -28.54
CA ILE A 216 2.54 -13.15 -28.54
C ILE A 216 2.32 -11.65 -28.74
N GLY A 217 1.42 -11.27 -29.65
CA GLY A 217 1.07 -9.86 -29.87
C GLY A 217 0.50 -9.19 -28.63
N VAL A 218 -0.42 -9.85 -27.93
CA VAL A 218 -1.02 -9.36 -26.68
C VAL A 218 0.03 -9.19 -25.59
N GLU A 219 0.94 -10.16 -25.41
CA GLU A 219 2.01 -10.07 -24.43
C GLU A 219 3.02 -8.96 -24.75
N LEU A 220 3.39 -8.79 -26.01
CA LEU A 220 4.27 -7.70 -26.44
C LEU A 220 3.60 -6.33 -26.23
N MET A 221 2.30 -6.21 -26.49
CA MET A 221 1.53 -5.00 -26.21
C MET A 221 1.44 -4.71 -24.71
N ALA A 222 1.25 -5.74 -23.87
CA ALA A 222 1.25 -5.60 -22.41
C ALA A 222 2.64 -5.16 -21.89
N ALA A 223 3.71 -5.79 -22.35
CA ALA A 223 5.08 -5.40 -22.03
C ALA A 223 5.34 -3.93 -22.41
N PHE A 224 4.96 -3.54 -23.64
CA PHE A 224 5.10 -2.15 -24.07
C PHE A 224 4.25 -1.20 -23.23
N SER A 225 3.04 -1.60 -22.84
CA SER A 225 2.16 -0.77 -22.02
C SER A 225 2.74 -0.46 -20.64
N TYR A 226 3.57 -1.31 -20.05
CA TYR A 226 4.22 -1.03 -18.77
C TYR A 226 5.61 -0.42 -18.95
N PHE A 227 6.50 -1.10 -19.64
CA PHE A 227 7.90 -0.68 -19.79
C PHE A 227 8.04 0.53 -20.73
N GLY A 228 7.31 0.52 -21.84
CA GLY A 228 7.30 1.63 -22.80
C GLY A 228 6.66 2.89 -22.24
N LEU A 229 5.52 2.74 -21.52
CA LEU A 229 4.87 3.89 -20.88
C LEU A 229 5.74 4.49 -19.77
N ALA A 230 6.41 3.67 -18.97
CA ALA A 230 7.38 4.15 -17.98
C ALA A 230 8.50 4.96 -18.66
N ALA A 231 9.00 4.49 -19.81
CA ALA A 231 10.03 5.21 -20.58
C ALA A 231 9.50 6.52 -21.16
N LEU A 232 8.28 6.55 -21.70
CA LEU A 232 7.64 7.77 -22.23
C LEU A 232 7.37 8.79 -21.13
N MET A 233 6.95 8.31 -19.96
CA MET A 233 6.74 9.17 -18.78
C MET A 233 8.06 9.74 -18.28
N LEU A 234 9.13 8.93 -18.25
CA LEU A 234 10.48 9.39 -17.92
C LEU A 234 10.96 10.47 -18.91
N LEU A 235 10.74 10.24 -20.20
CA LEU A 235 11.08 11.21 -21.25
C LEU A 235 10.33 12.52 -21.05
N SER A 236 9.01 12.46 -20.85
CA SER A 236 8.20 13.62 -20.57
C SER A 236 8.73 14.40 -19.36
N ALA A 237 8.91 13.71 -18.22
CA ALA A 237 9.31 14.35 -16.97
C ALA A 237 10.73 14.95 -17.04
N ARG A 238 11.71 14.23 -17.55
CA ARG A 238 13.12 14.69 -17.57
C ARG A 238 13.42 15.68 -18.67
N VAL A 239 12.99 15.39 -19.91
CA VAL A 239 13.37 16.22 -21.07
C VAL A 239 12.61 17.53 -21.09
N PHE A 240 11.30 17.51 -20.87
CA PHE A 240 10.48 18.73 -20.97
C PHE A 240 10.40 19.51 -19.66
N PHE A 241 10.45 18.83 -18.51
CA PHE A 241 10.22 19.48 -17.21
C PHE A 241 11.41 19.42 -16.25
N ARG A 242 12.51 18.76 -16.64
CA ARG A 242 13.76 18.60 -15.86
C ARG A 242 13.51 18.04 -14.45
N ALA A 243 12.58 17.08 -14.36
CA ALA A 243 12.27 16.44 -13.10
C ALA A 243 13.35 15.41 -12.73
N GLU A 244 13.66 15.36 -11.44
CA GLU A 244 14.56 14.34 -10.89
C GLU A 244 13.76 13.08 -10.57
N ILE A 245 13.65 12.19 -11.52
CA ILE A 245 12.98 10.88 -11.38
C ILE A 245 13.78 9.80 -12.07
N THR A 246 13.74 8.58 -11.56
CA THR A 246 14.39 7.41 -12.15
C THR A 246 13.41 6.50 -12.86
N TYR A 247 13.90 5.70 -13.80
CA TYR A 247 13.10 4.68 -14.47
C TYR A 247 12.60 3.62 -13.48
N ALA A 248 13.42 3.28 -12.48
CA ALA A 248 13.07 2.33 -11.43
C ALA A 248 11.87 2.79 -10.59
N GLN A 249 11.81 4.08 -10.26
CA GLN A 249 10.66 4.66 -9.55
C GLN A 249 9.38 4.55 -10.38
N LEU A 250 9.46 4.81 -11.69
CA LEU A 250 8.32 4.67 -12.58
C LEU A 250 7.89 3.22 -12.78
N LEU A 251 8.82 2.27 -12.82
CA LEU A 251 8.48 0.85 -12.84
C LEU A 251 7.75 0.43 -11.57
N SER A 252 8.21 0.86 -10.39
CA SER A 252 7.52 0.59 -9.11
C SER A 252 6.11 1.21 -9.09
N PHE A 253 5.96 2.40 -9.61
CA PHE A 253 4.67 3.08 -9.77
C PHE A 253 3.71 2.31 -10.69
N TYR A 254 4.17 1.89 -11.88
CA TYR A 254 3.38 1.08 -12.80
C TYR A 254 3.12 -0.33 -12.29
N GLY A 255 3.98 -0.87 -11.42
CA GLY A 255 3.77 -2.14 -10.77
C GLY A 255 2.49 -2.19 -9.93
N VAL A 256 2.18 -1.12 -9.21
CA VAL A 256 0.90 -1.00 -8.46
C VAL A 256 -0.29 -1.03 -9.42
N GLN A 257 -0.19 -0.33 -10.56
CA GLN A 257 -1.23 -0.35 -11.57
C GLN A 257 -1.39 -1.73 -12.21
N ALA A 258 -0.29 -2.49 -12.37
CA ALA A 258 -0.33 -3.86 -12.88
C ALA A 258 -1.13 -4.80 -11.95
N ILE A 259 -1.05 -4.64 -10.63
CA ILE A 259 -1.88 -5.42 -9.69
C ILE A 259 -3.37 -5.10 -9.87
N TRP A 260 -3.73 -3.84 -10.03
CA TRP A 260 -5.11 -3.45 -10.35
C TRP A 260 -5.58 -4.03 -11.69
N SER A 261 -4.73 -3.92 -12.71
CA SER A 261 -5.02 -4.53 -14.03
C SER A 261 -5.25 -6.04 -13.91
N THR A 262 -4.46 -6.73 -13.08
CA THR A 262 -4.66 -8.17 -12.82
C THR A 262 -6.05 -8.46 -12.24
N ALA A 263 -6.51 -7.65 -11.27
CA ALA A 263 -7.83 -7.82 -10.69
C ALA A 263 -8.95 -7.62 -11.72
N TYR A 264 -8.84 -6.60 -12.58
CA TYR A 264 -9.80 -6.37 -13.66
C TYR A 264 -9.79 -7.50 -14.69
N LEU A 265 -8.62 -7.96 -15.12
CA LEU A 265 -8.47 -9.09 -16.05
C LEU A 265 -9.14 -10.37 -15.55
N LEU A 266 -9.05 -10.66 -14.25
CA LEU A 266 -9.72 -11.80 -13.65
C LEU A 266 -11.26 -11.67 -13.74
N VAL A 267 -11.80 -10.48 -13.45
CA VAL A 267 -13.24 -10.22 -13.55
C VAL A 267 -13.71 -10.29 -15.02
N GLU A 268 -12.99 -9.66 -15.93
CA GLU A 268 -13.30 -9.65 -17.36
C GLU A 268 -13.27 -11.06 -17.95
N SER A 269 -12.24 -11.86 -17.60
CA SER A 269 -12.14 -13.25 -18.05
C SER A 269 -13.28 -14.10 -17.52
N PHE A 270 -13.68 -13.92 -16.27
CA PHE A 270 -14.82 -14.61 -15.70
C PHE A 270 -16.13 -14.25 -16.43
N LEU A 271 -16.36 -12.98 -16.73
CA LEU A 271 -17.53 -12.52 -17.50
C LEU A 271 -17.54 -13.09 -18.92
N LEU A 272 -16.39 -13.15 -19.59
CA LEU A 272 -16.27 -13.76 -20.92
C LEU A 272 -16.57 -15.26 -20.89
N MET A 273 -16.18 -15.97 -19.83
CA MET A 273 -16.48 -17.40 -19.66
C MET A 273 -17.97 -17.69 -19.55
N ILE A 274 -18.79 -16.79 -18.98
CA ILE A 274 -20.24 -16.91 -18.92
C ILE A 274 -20.84 -16.92 -20.35
N GLY A 275 -20.29 -16.10 -21.25
CA GLY A 275 -20.59 -16.13 -22.69
C GLY A 275 -22.01 -15.70 -23.08
N THR A 276 -22.73 -15.00 -22.23
CA THR A 276 -24.03 -14.38 -22.56
C THR A 276 -23.84 -12.98 -23.11
N GLU A 277 -24.77 -12.48 -23.91
CA GLU A 277 -24.73 -11.10 -24.43
C GLU A 277 -24.59 -10.07 -23.27
N GLY A 278 -25.37 -10.27 -22.18
CA GLY A 278 -25.28 -9.41 -21.01
C GLY A 278 -23.93 -9.44 -20.33
N SER A 279 -23.28 -10.62 -20.23
CA SER A 279 -21.93 -10.73 -19.64
C SER A 279 -20.86 -10.10 -20.51
N ILE A 280 -21.00 -10.16 -21.84
CA ILE A 280 -20.09 -9.49 -22.78
C ILE A 280 -20.23 -7.96 -22.66
N MET A 281 -21.45 -7.43 -22.60
CA MET A 281 -21.67 -6.00 -22.38
C MET A 281 -21.11 -5.53 -21.04
N LEU A 282 -21.30 -6.32 -19.97
CA LEU A 282 -20.71 -6.04 -18.67
C LEU A 282 -19.18 -6.08 -18.69
N CYS A 283 -18.59 -7.03 -19.44
CA CYS A 283 -17.14 -7.10 -19.64
C CYS A 283 -16.59 -5.81 -20.28
N LEU A 284 -17.24 -5.31 -21.34
CA LEU A 284 -16.87 -4.04 -21.97
C LEU A 284 -17.00 -2.86 -21.00
N PHE A 285 -18.01 -2.85 -20.15
CA PHE A 285 -18.18 -1.82 -19.12
C PHE A 285 -17.06 -1.88 -18.07
N VAL A 286 -16.72 -3.08 -17.57
CA VAL A 286 -15.60 -3.28 -16.64
C VAL A 286 -14.28 -2.85 -17.26
N PHE A 287 -14.06 -3.15 -18.54
CA PHE A 287 -12.86 -2.70 -19.28
C PHE A 287 -12.74 -1.17 -19.30
N TRP A 288 -13.82 -0.44 -19.60
CA TRP A 288 -13.80 1.03 -19.57
C TRP A 288 -13.57 1.59 -18.16
N ILE A 289 -14.15 0.94 -17.12
CA ILE A 289 -13.87 1.31 -15.72
C ILE A 289 -12.40 1.09 -15.40
N SER A 290 -11.77 0.00 -15.85
CA SER A 290 -10.38 -0.30 -15.57
C SER A 290 -9.45 0.76 -16.15
N ILE A 291 -9.72 1.20 -17.40
CA ILE A 291 -8.97 2.28 -18.04
C ILE A 291 -9.12 3.60 -17.26
N LEU A 292 -10.37 3.98 -16.93
CA LEU A 292 -10.64 5.21 -16.19
C LEU A 292 -9.98 5.19 -14.80
N HIS A 293 -10.08 4.08 -14.09
CA HIS A 293 -9.50 3.91 -12.76
C HIS A 293 -7.97 4.03 -12.78
N THR A 294 -7.32 3.32 -13.71
CA THR A 294 -5.86 3.39 -13.90
C THR A 294 -5.40 4.81 -14.25
N PHE A 295 -6.16 5.50 -15.11
CA PHE A 295 -5.90 6.89 -15.48
C PHE A 295 -6.03 7.84 -14.29
N LEU A 296 -7.07 7.68 -13.46
CA LEU A 296 -7.27 8.50 -12.26
C LEU A 296 -6.16 8.28 -11.22
N ILE A 297 -5.79 7.03 -10.94
CA ILE A 297 -4.65 6.75 -10.06
C ILE A 297 -3.39 7.43 -10.63
N GLY A 298 -3.17 7.33 -11.94
CA GLY A 298 -2.05 7.97 -12.62
C GLY A 298 -2.02 9.48 -12.38
N ILE A 299 -3.10 10.19 -12.65
CA ILE A 299 -3.17 11.66 -12.48
C ILE A 299 -2.93 12.07 -11.02
N PHE A 300 -3.62 11.42 -10.07
CA PHE A 300 -3.56 11.83 -8.67
C PHE A 300 -2.21 11.52 -7.99
N SER A 301 -1.54 10.44 -8.41
CA SER A 301 -0.28 10.01 -7.78
C SER A 301 0.97 10.48 -8.51
N TYR A 302 0.93 10.63 -9.84
CA TYR A 302 2.09 11.01 -10.65
C TYR A 302 2.82 12.24 -10.14
N GLY A 303 2.08 13.28 -9.84
CA GLY A 303 2.65 14.55 -9.44
C GLY A 303 3.38 14.52 -8.10
N GLU A 304 3.03 13.61 -7.19
CA GLU A 304 3.71 13.42 -5.91
C GLU A 304 4.97 12.57 -6.06
N VAL A 305 4.98 11.69 -7.07
CA VAL A 305 6.16 10.85 -7.39
C VAL A 305 7.23 11.68 -8.10
N VAL A 306 6.81 12.61 -8.98
CA VAL A 306 7.73 13.37 -9.86
C VAL A 306 8.23 14.69 -9.24
N HIS A 307 7.72 15.08 -8.08
CA HIS A 307 8.10 16.32 -7.37
C HIS A 307 8.07 17.60 -8.23
N LEU A 308 7.04 17.75 -9.06
CA LEU A 308 6.83 18.95 -9.87
C LEU A 308 5.82 19.90 -9.20
N SER A 309 5.89 21.19 -9.51
CA SER A 309 4.85 22.16 -9.13
C SER A 309 3.50 21.79 -9.77
N PRO A 310 2.35 22.17 -9.18
CA PRO A 310 1.02 21.77 -9.67
C PRO A 310 0.80 21.96 -11.17
N ASP A 311 1.16 23.12 -11.72
CA ASP A 311 1.02 23.41 -13.15
C ASP A 311 1.92 22.50 -14.00
N LYS A 312 3.18 22.34 -13.61
CA LYS A 312 4.12 21.46 -14.32
C LYS A 312 3.71 19.99 -14.27
N LYS A 313 3.10 19.54 -13.17
CA LYS A 313 2.53 18.19 -13.03
C LYS A 313 1.53 17.93 -14.14
N MET A 314 0.54 18.83 -14.28
CA MET A 314 -0.52 18.70 -15.28
C MET A 314 0.04 18.72 -16.70
N TYR A 315 0.92 19.65 -17.03
CA TYR A 315 1.53 19.72 -18.36
C TYR A 315 2.43 18.52 -18.65
N SER A 316 3.21 18.04 -17.69
CA SER A 316 4.05 16.84 -17.87
C SER A 316 3.21 15.60 -18.15
N TYR A 317 2.09 15.43 -17.44
CA TYR A 317 1.17 14.33 -17.69
C TYR A 317 0.48 14.49 -19.06
N PHE A 318 0.11 15.67 -19.45
CA PHE A 318 -0.49 15.96 -20.75
C PHE A 318 0.48 15.65 -21.91
N VAL A 319 1.74 16.08 -21.80
CA VAL A 319 2.80 15.74 -22.78
C VAL A 319 2.99 14.22 -22.85
N PHE A 320 3.00 13.53 -21.72
CA PHE A 320 3.05 12.09 -21.69
C PHE A 320 1.88 11.43 -22.45
N VAL A 321 0.64 11.91 -22.25
CA VAL A 321 -0.55 11.39 -22.95
C VAL A 321 -0.42 11.62 -24.46
N ILE A 322 0.06 12.77 -24.91
CA ILE A 322 0.29 13.03 -26.33
C ILE A 322 1.33 12.07 -26.90
N LEU A 323 2.46 11.90 -26.22
CA LEU A 323 3.51 10.97 -26.64
C LEU A 323 2.98 9.52 -26.73
N TYR A 324 2.15 9.13 -25.78
CA TYR A 324 1.48 7.83 -25.76
C TYR A 324 0.59 7.65 -26.99
N ILE A 325 -0.31 8.60 -27.29
CA ILE A 325 -1.21 8.56 -28.44
C ILE A 325 -0.40 8.47 -29.75
N ILE A 326 0.64 9.28 -29.91
CA ILE A 326 1.49 9.26 -31.11
C ILE A 326 2.17 7.90 -31.26
N THR A 327 2.76 7.37 -30.18
CA THR A 327 3.46 6.09 -30.23
C THR A 327 2.49 4.96 -30.55
N TYR A 328 1.31 4.96 -29.95
CA TYR A 328 0.28 3.96 -30.22
C TYR A 328 -0.23 4.03 -31.67
N ALA A 329 -0.43 5.23 -32.22
CA ALA A 329 -0.80 5.42 -33.62
C ALA A 329 0.28 4.90 -34.60
N ILE A 330 1.56 5.11 -34.27
CA ILE A 330 2.68 4.57 -35.06
C ILE A 330 2.68 3.03 -35.02
N ILE A 331 2.50 2.43 -33.85
CA ILE A 331 2.43 0.96 -33.71
C ILE A 331 1.27 0.39 -34.54
N LEU A 332 0.09 0.99 -34.46
CA LEU A 332 -1.07 0.57 -35.25
C LEU A 332 -0.82 0.72 -36.78
N ALA A 333 -0.16 1.78 -37.21
CA ALA A 333 0.17 1.99 -38.61
C ALA A 333 1.15 0.92 -39.12
N ILE A 334 2.15 0.55 -38.32
CA ILE A 334 3.12 -0.50 -38.67
C ILE A 334 2.43 -1.87 -38.75
N LEU A 335 1.60 -2.20 -37.75
CA LEU A 335 0.88 -3.47 -37.70
C LEU A 335 -0.20 -3.57 -38.78
N GLY A 336 -0.90 -2.47 -39.10
CA GLY A 336 -1.93 -2.39 -40.12
C GLY A 336 -1.36 -2.35 -41.54
N GLY A 337 -0.17 -1.80 -41.75
CA GLY A 337 0.52 -1.79 -43.07
C GLY A 337 0.96 -3.17 -43.51
N GLY A 338 1.39 -4.04 -42.61
CA GLY A 338 1.78 -5.41 -42.90
C GLY A 338 0.67 -6.37 -43.34
N VAL A 339 -0.61 -5.94 -43.23
CA VAL A 339 -1.77 -6.73 -43.66
C VAL A 339 -2.18 -6.41 -45.12
N ARG A 340 -1.70 -5.30 -45.71
CA ARG A 340 -2.03 -4.89 -47.09
C ARG A 340 -1.17 -5.53 -48.16
N ASP A 341 0.00 -6.06 -47.80
CA ASP A 341 0.98 -6.60 -48.75
C ASP A 341 1.08 -8.15 -48.72
N SER A 342 0.12 -8.83 -48.09
CA SER A 342 -0.04 -10.29 -48.07
C SER A 342 -1.41 -10.69 -48.56
#